data_447219af3212425e465e3a41ac94ab66
#
_entry.id   447219af3212425e465e3a41ac94ab66
#
_cell.length_a   1.000
_cell.length_b   1.000
_cell.length_c   1.000
_cell.angle_alpha   90.00
_cell.angle_beta   90.00
_cell.angle_gamma   90.00
#
_symmetry.space_group_name_H-M   'P 1'
#
loop_
_entity.id
_entity.type
_entity.pdbx_description
1 polymer ?
#
loop_
_entity_poly.entity_id
_entity_poly.type
_entity_poly.pdbx_seq_one_letter_code
_entity_poly.pdbx_strand_id
1 'polypeptide(L)'
;RTPNCMNDEVVITIFADGGCRGNPGPGGWGVVLQAGEHEKELWGGEPDTTNNRMEMTAAIRALEALKRPASVRLHTDSQYLQKGISEWIHNWKRNGWRTADKKPVKNADLWQRLDELAGEHRIQWCWVKGHAGHSGNERADALANRGMDELQRTANRRPLAGDGS
;
A
#
# COMPACT_ATOMS: atom_id res chain seq x y z
N ARG A 1 -18.95 -11.14 27.16
CA ARG A 1 -18.71 -10.83 26.63
C ARG A 1 -18.52 -10.09 26.52
N THR A 2 -18.68 -10.01 27.13
CA THR A 2 -18.54 -9.29 26.68
C THR A 2 -17.80 -9.02 25.92
N PRO A 3 -17.44 -9.70 26.08
CA PRO A 3 -16.65 -9.33 25.03
C PRO A 3 -17.46 -8.85 23.95
N ASN A 4 -18.59 -8.64 24.23
CA ASN A 4 -19.42 -8.07 23.30
C ASN A 4 -18.99 -6.77 22.83
N CYS A 5 -18.27 -6.09 23.65
CA CYS A 5 -17.67 -4.88 23.22
C CYS A 5 -16.80 -5.13 22.05
N MET A 6 -16.21 -6.28 22.02
CA MET A 6 -15.38 -6.62 20.92
C MET A 6 -16.18 -6.84 19.69
N ASN A 7 -17.42 -7.24 19.85
CA ASN A 7 -18.25 -7.45 18.70
C ASN A 7 -18.65 -6.18 18.04
N ASP A 8 -18.57 -5.07 18.75
CA ASP A 8 -18.89 -3.78 18.18
C ASP A 8 -17.72 -3.26 17.36
N GLU A 9 -16.56 -3.83 17.52
CA GLU A 9 -15.40 -3.38 16.76
C GLU A 9 -15.45 -3.97 15.36
N VAL A 10 -15.49 -3.09 14.37
CA VAL A 10 -15.50 -3.52 12.99
C VAL A 10 -14.08 -3.81 12.56
N VAL A 11 -13.86 -5.00 12.03
CA VAL A 11 -12.57 -5.35 11.46
C VAL A 11 -12.62 -5.07 9.98
N ILE A 12 -11.70 -4.26 9.52
CA ILE A 12 -11.62 -3.90 8.11
C ILE A 12 -10.60 -4.80 7.45
N THR A 13 -11.00 -5.46 6.38
CA THR A 13 -10.11 -6.32 5.61
C THR A 13 -9.59 -5.53 4.42
N ILE A 14 -8.28 -5.52 4.25
CA ILE A 14 -7.64 -4.79 3.18
C ILE A 14 -6.78 -5.74 2.35
N PHE A 15 -6.89 -5.63 1.04
CA PHE A 15 -5.99 -6.30 0.11
C PHE A 15 -5.25 -5.20 -0.64
N ALA A 16 -3.91 -5.25 -0.61
CA ALA A 16 -3.09 -4.21 -1.21
C ALA A 16 -2.07 -4.83 -2.14
N ASP A 17 -1.84 -4.20 -3.27
CA ASP A 17 -0.86 -4.67 -4.23
C ASP A 17 -0.27 -3.49 -4.99
N GLY A 18 0.96 -3.64 -5.45
CA GLY A 18 1.62 -2.61 -6.22
C GLY A 18 2.63 -3.22 -7.15
N GLY A 19 2.92 -2.54 -8.22
CA GLY A 19 3.88 -3.04 -9.18
C GLY A 19 4.37 -1.94 -10.09
N CYS A 20 5.30 -2.32 -10.95
CA CYS A 20 5.98 -1.36 -11.79
C CYS A 20 6.29 -2.02 -13.13
N ARG A 21 6.07 -1.32 -14.22
CA ARG A 21 6.44 -1.81 -15.55
C ARG A 21 7.82 -1.28 -15.85
N GLY A 22 8.83 -2.15 -15.64
CA GLY A 22 10.19 -1.69 -15.55
C GLY A 22 10.46 -1.25 -14.12
N ASN A 23 11.64 -1.40 -13.62
CA ASN A 23 11.94 -1.12 -12.21
C ASN A 23 13.30 -0.43 -12.12
N PRO A 24 13.36 0.93 -12.15
CA PRO A 24 12.23 1.87 -12.05
C PRO A 24 11.47 2.05 -13.36
N GLY A 25 10.27 2.60 -13.23
CA GLY A 25 9.43 2.87 -14.39
C GLY A 25 8.02 3.24 -13.94
N PRO A 26 7.06 3.27 -14.87
CA PRO A 26 5.67 3.56 -14.50
C PRO A 26 5.13 2.48 -13.59
N GLY A 27 4.50 2.87 -12.53
CA GLY A 27 3.95 1.92 -11.57
C GLY A 27 2.53 2.22 -11.19
N GLY A 28 1.92 1.28 -10.49
CA GLY A 28 0.56 1.44 -10.02
C GLY A 28 0.35 0.71 -8.71
N TRP A 29 -0.70 1.10 -8.02
CA TRP A 29 -1.09 0.47 -6.77
C TRP A 29 -2.60 0.25 -6.76
N GLY A 30 -3.03 -0.76 -6.05
CA GLY A 30 -4.45 -1.09 -5.94
C GLY A 30 -4.79 -1.57 -4.55
N VAL A 31 -5.99 -1.24 -4.11
CA VAL A 31 -6.48 -1.56 -2.78
C VAL A 31 -7.94 -1.97 -2.84
N VAL A 32 -8.29 -3.02 -2.12
CA VAL A 32 -9.68 -3.39 -1.88
C VAL A 32 -9.92 -3.32 -0.38
N LEU A 33 -10.89 -2.51 0.02
CA LEU A 33 -11.27 -2.35 1.41
C LEU A 33 -12.64 -2.99 1.63
N GLN A 34 -12.74 -3.84 2.65
CA GLN A 34 -14.01 -4.50 2.97
C GLN A 34 -14.34 -4.26 4.43
N ALA A 35 -15.49 -3.67 4.69
CA ALA A 35 -15.97 -3.42 6.04
C ALA A 35 -17.42 -3.88 6.10
N GLY A 36 -17.63 -5.08 6.64
CA GLY A 36 -18.96 -5.69 6.64
C GLY A 36 -19.42 -5.94 5.22
N GLU A 37 -20.55 -5.37 4.86
CA GLU A 37 -21.08 -5.51 3.51
C GLU A 37 -20.62 -4.39 2.59
N HIS A 38 -19.87 -3.44 3.12
CA HIS A 38 -19.39 -2.32 2.33
C HIS A 38 -18.03 -2.63 1.74
N GLU A 39 -17.83 -2.22 0.51
CA GLU A 39 -16.59 -2.46 -0.19
C GLU A 39 -16.17 -1.21 -0.93
N LYS A 40 -14.87 -0.96 -0.97
CA LYS A 40 -14.35 0.19 -1.68
C LYS A 40 -13.07 -0.21 -2.39
N GLU A 41 -12.91 0.28 -3.60
CA GLU A 41 -11.70 0.04 -4.38
C GLU A 41 -10.97 1.35 -4.60
N LEU A 42 -9.65 1.30 -4.47
CA LEU A 42 -8.78 2.45 -4.70
C LEU A 42 -7.66 2.02 -5.62
N TRP A 43 -7.21 2.92 -6.46
CA TRP A 43 -6.08 2.64 -7.33
C TRP A 43 -5.45 3.95 -7.77
N GLY A 44 -4.20 3.85 -8.23
CA GLY A 44 -3.50 5.00 -8.77
C GLY A 44 -2.23 4.58 -9.47
N GLY A 45 -1.58 5.53 -10.10
CA GLY A 45 -0.34 5.27 -10.81
C GLY A 45 0.65 6.40 -10.63
N GLU A 46 1.93 6.08 -10.83
CA GLU A 46 3.01 7.06 -10.77
C GLU A 46 3.93 6.83 -11.96
N PRO A 47 4.37 7.90 -12.62
CA PRO A 47 5.12 7.75 -13.88
C PRO A 47 6.53 7.22 -13.70
N ASP A 48 7.12 7.40 -12.52
CA ASP A 48 8.51 7.00 -12.30
C ASP A 48 8.66 6.54 -10.86
N THR A 49 8.65 5.23 -10.65
CA THR A 49 8.66 4.67 -9.31
C THR A 49 9.29 3.28 -9.33
N THR A 50 9.17 2.56 -8.22
CA THR A 50 9.67 1.19 -8.12
C THR A 50 8.61 0.27 -7.57
N ASN A 51 8.80 -1.03 -7.73
CA ASN A 51 7.91 -2.03 -7.17
C ASN A 51 7.70 -1.82 -5.68
N ASN A 52 8.81 -1.68 -4.94
CA ASN A 52 8.72 -1.56 -3.49
C ASN A 52 7.93 -0.32 -3.08
N ARG A 53 8.16 0.80 -3.76
CA ARG A 53 7.42 2.01 -3.43
C ARG A 53 5.94 1.85 -3.71
N MET A 54 5.57 1.16 -4.78
CA MET A 54 4.17 0.96 -5.11
C MET A 54 3.48 0.03 -4.11
N GLU A 55 4.18 -1.01 -3.66
CA GLU A 55 3.63 -1.89 -2.64
C GLU A 55 3.41 -1.14 -1.32
N MET A 56 4.36 -0.30 -0.95
CA MET A 56 4.22 0.53 0.24
C MET A 56 3.11 1.56 0.08
N THR A 57 3.04 2.17 -1.09
CA THR A 57 2.01 3.18 -1.36
C THR A 57 0.62 2.58 -1.26
N ALA A 58 0.45 1.35 -1.75
CA ALA A 58 -0.85 0.69 -1.64
C ALA A 58 -1.28 0.56 -0.17
N ALA A 59 -0.38 0.09 0.68
CA ALA A 59 -0.68 -0.04 2.10
C ALA A 59 -0.98 1.32 2.74
N ILE A 60 -0.19 2.33 2.40
CA ILE A 60 -0.37 3.67 2.95
C ILE A 60 -1.71 4.25 2.52
N ARG A 61 -2.04 4.16 1.23
CA ARG A 61 -3.29 4.72 0.74
C ARG A 61 -4.49 4.02 1.37
N ALA A 62 -4.37 2.70 1.59
CA ALA A 62 -5.43 1.95 2.25
C ALA A 62 -5.68 2.49 3.65
N LEU A 63 -4.63 2.68 4.42
CA LEU A 63 -4.77 3.15 5.79
C LEU A 63 -5.22 4.61 5.85
N GLU A 64 -4.77 5.43 4.90
CA GLU A 64 -5.21 6.81 4.84
C GLU A 64 -6.69 6.95 4.52
N ALA A 65 -7.26 5.95 3.88
CA ALA A 65 -8.69 5.99 3.55
C ALA A 65 -9.57 5.74 4.77
N LEU A 66 -9.00 5.27 5.86
CA LEU A 66 -9.77 5.03 7.09
C LEU A 66 -9.94 6.33 7.85
N LYS A 67 -11.18 6.66 8.16
CA LYS A 67 -11.49 7.95 8.79
C LYS A 67 -11.34 7.94 10.29
N ARG A 68 -11.23 6.77 10.90
CA ARG A 68 -11.12 6.62 12.35
C ARG A 68 -10.16 5.48 12.64
N PRO A 69 -9.61 5.46 13.85
CA PRO A 69 -8.82 4.30 14.26
C PRO A 69 -9.65 3.04 14.13
N ALA A 70 -9.04 1.98 13.63
CA ALA A 70 -9.74 0.75 13.32
C ALA A 70 -8.86 -0.45 13.50
N SER A 71 -9.49 -1.61 13.63
CA SER A 71 -8.80 -2.89 13.58
C SER A 71 -8.77 -3.33 12.13
N VAL A 72 -7.60 -3.66 11.64
CA VAL A 72 -7.38 -3.90 10.22
C VAL A 72 -6.65 -5.22 10.01
N ARG A 73 -7.10 -5.99 9.03
CA ARG A 73 -6.34 -7.13 8.52
C ARG A 73 -5.86 -6.74 7.13
N LEU A 74 -4.58 -6.51 7.00
CA LEU A 74 -4.00 -6.05 5.76
C LEU A 74 -3.24 -7.17 5.08
N HIS A 75 -3.73 -7.58 3.91
CA HIS A 75 -3.14 -8.67 3.13
C HIS A 75 -2.25 -8.09 2.05
N THR A 76 -1.01 -8.55 1.99
CA THR A 76 -0.06 -8.15 0.96
C THR A 76 0.95 -9.27 0.76
N ASP A 77 1.52 -9.37 -0.43
CA ASP A 77 2.54 -10.37 -0.71
C ASP A 77 3.94 -9.75 -0.75
N SER A 78 4.08 -8.52 -0.32
CA SER A 78 5.35 -7.82 -0.36
C SER A 78 6.30 -8.30 0.72
N GLN A 79 7.36 -9.00 0.30
CA GLN A 79 8.39 -9.44 1.24
C GLN A 79 9.18 -8.25 1.78
N TYR A 80 9.32 -7.22 0.98
CA TYR A 80 9.98 -5.99 1.40
C TYR A 80 9.25 -5.34 2.58
N LEU A 81 7.93 -5.24 2.48
CA LEU A 81 7.11 -4.73 3.58
C LEU A 81 7.23 -5.64 4.80
N GLN A 82 7.17 -6.94 4.57
CA GLN A 82 7.24 -7.89 5.68
C GLN A 82 8.53 -7.72 6.47
N LYS A 83 9.66 -7.67 5.79
CA LYS A 83 10.95 -7.53 6.47
C LYS A 83 11.07 -6.17 7.14
N GLY A 84 10.61 -5.12 6.48
CA GLY A 84 10.71 -3.79 7.05
C GLY A 84 9.91 -3.65 8.33
N ILE A 85 8.68 -4.13 8.31
CA ILE A 85 7.79 -4.04 9.46
C ILE A 85 8.29 -4.93 10.62
N SER A 86 8.77 -6.13 10.28
CA SER A 86 9.16 -7.11 11.30
C SER A 86 10.54 -6.86 11.88
N GLU A 87 11.45 -6.38 11.06
CA GLU A 87 12.86 -6.34 11.46
C GLU A 87 13.50 -4.96 11.40
N TRP A 88 13.38 -4.27 10.27
CA TRP A 88 14.20 -3.08 10.02
C TRP A 88 13.71 -1.82 10.71
N ILE A 89 12.41 -1.65 10.79
CA ILE A 89 11.82 -0.39 11.21
C ILE A 89 12.20 -0.03 12.65
N HIS A 90 12.35 -1.03 13.51
CA HIS A 90 12.69 -0.79 14.91
C HIS A 90 14.09 -0.16 15.05
N ASN A 91 15.03 -0.65 14.27
CA ASN A 91 16.38 -0.10 14.28
C ASN A 91 16.42 1.29 13.66
N TRP A 92 15.69 1.46 12.56
CA TRP A 92 15.65 2.76 11.90
C TRP A 92 15.07 3.84 12.82
N LYS A 93 14.03 3.51 13.56
CA LYS A 93 13.43 4.47 14.48
C LYS A 93 14.43 4.87 15.57
N ARG A 94 15.19 3.92 16.08
CA ARG A 94 16.18 4.22 17.09
C ARG A 94 17.35 5.04 16.54
N ASN A 95 17.62 4.88 15.27
CA ASN A 95 18.77 5.56 14.64
C ASN A 95 18.38 6.80 13.85
N GLY A 96 17.19 7.34 14.09
CA GLY A 96 16.78 8.58 13.43
C GLY A 96 16.56 8.42 11.95
N TRP A 97 16.16 7.23 11.51
CA TRP A 97 15.89 6.91 10.11
C TRP A 97 17.14 7.02 9.23
N ARG A 98 18.26 6.65 9.82
CA ARG A 98 19.53 6.63 9.10
C ARG A 98 20.14 5.25 9.18
N THR A 99 20.92 4.91 8.16
CA THR A 99 21.64 3.63 8.14
C THR A 99 22.87 3.75 9.04
N ALA A 100 23.61 2.65 9.18
CA ALA A 100 24.84 2.65 9.95
C ALA A 100 25.84 3.67 9.42
N ASP A 101 25.81 3.91 8.11
CA ASP A 101 26.69 4.90 7.47
C ASP A 101 26.15 6.33 7.60
N LYS A 102 25.11 6.53 8.39
CA LYS A 102 24.47 7.81 8.61
C LYS A 102 23.81 8.39 7.37
N LYS A 103 23.50 7.54 6.40
CA LYS A 103 22.77 7.95 5.20
C LYS A 103 21.28 7.74 5.44
N PRO A 104 20.42 8.51 4.75
CA PRO A 104 18.99 8.29 4.91
C PRO A 104 18.60 6.88 4.51
N VAL A 105 17.64 6.31 5.24
CA VAL A 105 17.11 5.00 4.91
C VAL A 105 16.37 5.09 3.58
N LYS A 106 16.56 4.08 2.73
CA LYS A 106 15.89 4.05 1.44
C LYS A 106 14.38 4.02 1.66
N ASN A 107 13.64 4.84 0.91
CA ASN A 107 12.20 4.98 1.04
C ASN A 107 11.76 5.44 2.43
N ALA A 108 12.63 6.20 3.11
CA ALA A 108 12.34 6.67 4.46
C ALA A 108 11.02 7.44 4.54
N ASP A 109 10.70 8.21 3.52
CA ASP A 109 9.47 8.98 3.47
C ASP A 109 8.26 8.05 3.61
N LEU A 110 8.25 6.95 2.89
CA LEU A 110 7.14 6.00 2.94
C LEU A 110 7.15 5.20 4.25
N TRP A 111 8.33 4.79 4.71
CA TRP A 111 8.42 4.05 5.96
C TRP A 111 7.94 4.87 7.14
N GLN A 112 8.30 6.15 7.17
CA GLN A 112 7.86 7.03 8.25
C GLN A 112 6.36 7.24 8.22
N ARG A 113 5.79 7.42 7.02
CA ARG A 113 4.35 7.57 6.90
C ARG A 113 3.61 6.30 7.32
N LEU A 114 4.14 5.15 6.91
CA LEU A 114 3.53 3.87 7.26
C LEU A 114 3.58 3.65 8.77
N ASP A 115 4.68 4.02 9.40
CA ASP A 115 4.82 3.88 10.85
C ASP A 115 3.80 4.76 11.58
N GLU A 116 3.59 5.98 11.11
CA GLU A 116 2.59 6.86 11.68
C GLU A 116 1.19 6.25 11.60
N LEU A 117 0.86 5.75 10.42
CA LEU A 117 -0.46 5.16 10.20
C LEU A 117 -0.64 3.89 11.03
N ALA A 118 0.40 3.08 11.13
CA ALA A 118 0.34 1.87 11.92
C ALA A 118 0.09 2.17 13.39
N GLY A 119 0.56 3.33 13.86
CA GLY A 119 0.32 3.74 15.22
C GLY A 119 -1.11 4.21 15.47
N GLU A 120 -1.83 4.58 14.41
CA GLU A 120 -3.21 5.05 14.53
C GLU A 120 -4.22 3.93 14.49
N HIS A 121 -3.81 2.74 14.03
CA HIS A 121 -4.72 1.62 13.84
C HIS A 121 -4.15 0.37 14.47
N ARG A 122 -5.00 -0.62 14.68
CA ARG A 122 -4.56 -1.92 15.17
C ARG A 122 -4.47 -2.83 13.96
N ILE A 123 -3.28 -3.03 13.44
CA ILE A 123 -3.06 -3.73 12.19
C ILE A 123 -2.53 -5.14 12.41
N GLN A 124 -3.24 -6.12 11.86
CA GLN A 124 -2.76 -7.47 11.74
C GLN A 124 -2.26 -7.63 10.31
N TRP A 125 -0.96 -7.82 10.16
CA TRP A 125 -0.36 -7.99 8.84
C TRP A 125 -0.52 -9.44 8.42
N CYS A 126 -1.10 -9.63 7.24
CA CYS A 126 -1.36 -10.97 6.71
C CYS A 126 -0.50 -11.15 5.46
N TRP A 127 0.57 -11.91 5.60
CA TRP A 127 1.53 -12.09 4.50
C TRP A 127 1.05 -13.21 3.60
N VAL A 128 0.83 -12.89 2.33
CA VAL A 128 0.29 -13.82 1.35
C VAL A 128 1.42 -14.27 0.43
N LYS A 129 1.42 -15.55 0.07
CA LYS A 129 2.40 -16.06 -0.88
C LYS A 129 1.77 -16.01 -2.27
N GLY A 130 2.16 -15.02 -3.07
CA GLY A 130 1.63 -14.88 -4.41
C GLY A 130 0.15 -14.55 -4.42
N HIS A 131 -0.46 -14.65 -5.58
CA HIS A 131 -1.85 -14.24 -5.75
C HIS A 131 -2.79 -15.43 -5.92
N ALA A 132 -2.27 -16.62 -6.10
CA ALA A 132 -3.08 -17.77 -6.45
C ALA A 132 -4.10 -18.09 -5.36
N GLY A 133 -5.35 -18.20 -5.75
CA GLY A 133 -6.39 -18.60 -4.83
C GLY A 133 -6.94 -17.50 -3.94
N HIS A 134 -6.45 -16.28 -4.07
CA HIS A 134 -6.92 -15.17 -3.25
C HIS A 134 -7.58 -14.12 -4.11
N SER A 135 -8.91 -14.15 -4.17
CA SER A 135 -9.64 -13.24 -5.04
C SER A 135 -9.40 -11.77 -4.68
N GLY A 136 -9.26 -11.46 -3.39
CA GLY A 136 -8.98 -10.09 -2.97
C GLY A 136 -7.65 -9.60 -3.49
N ASN A 137 -6.62 -10.44 -3.42
CA ASN A 137 -5.31 -10.08 -3.92
C ASN A 137 -5.31 -9.95 -5.43
N GLU A 138 -6.05 -10.82 -6.12
CA GLU A 138 -6.16 -10.71 -7.57
C GLU A 138 -6.88 -9.42 -7.97
N ARG A 139 -7.88 -9.02 -7.20
CA ARG A 139 -8.56 -7.75 -7.46
C ARG A 139 -7.63 -6.56 -7.24
N ALA A 140 -6.83 -6.60 -6.18
CA ALA A 140 -5.88 -5.54 -5.92
C ALA A 140 -4.84 -5.44 -7.03
N ASP A 141 -4.38 -6.60 -7.53
CA ASP A 141 -3.45 -6.65 -8.64
C ASP A 141 -4.07 -6.02 -9.89
N ALA A 142 -5.31 -6.36 -10.18
CA ALA A 142 -6.00 -5.78 -11.33
C ALA A 142 -6.15 -4.27 -11.20
N LEU A 143 -6.40 -3.79 -9.98
CA LEU A 143 -6.50 -2.35 -9.75
C LEU A 143 -5.14 -1.66 -9.93
N ALA A 144 -4.06 -2.30 -9.50
CA ALA A 144 -2.72 -1.77 -9.71
C ALA A 144 -2.44 -1.64 -11.21
N ASN A 145 -2.82 -2.66 -12.00
CA ASN A 145 -2.66 -2.60 -13.44
C ASN A 145 -3.53 -1.51 -14.05
N ARG A 146 -4.72 -1.32 -13.52
CA ARG A 146 -5.60 -0.24 -13.98
C ARG A 146 -4.96 1.12 -13.74
N GLY A 147 -4.30 1.29 -12.61
CA GLY A 147 -3.59 2.53 -12.32
C GLY A 147 -2.50 2.81 -13.34
N MET A 148 -1.74 1.77 -13.69
CA MET A 148 -0.68 1.92 -14.69
C MET A 148 -1.25 2.19 -16.07
N ASP A 149 -2.36 1.52 -16.42
CA ASP A 149 -2.98 1.72 -17.73
C ASP A 149 -3.53 3.13 -17.87
N GLU A 150 -4.16 3.64 -16.83
CA GLU A 150 -4.71 5.00 -16.86
C GLU A 150 -3.61 6.03 -16.98
N LEU A 151 -2.52 5.79 -16.28
CA LEU A 151 -1.36 6.67 -16.36
C LEU A 151 -0.82 6.72 -17.79
N GLN A 152 -0.71 5.57 -18.44
CA GLN A 152 -0.20 5.49 -19.78
C GLN A 152 -1.12 6.18 -20.77
N ARG A 153 -2.43 6.03 -20.61
CA ARG A 153 -3.38 6.72 -21.48
C ARG A 153 -3.27 8.22 -21.32
N THR A 154 -3.11 8.70 -20.09
CA THR A 154 -2.95 10.12 -19.86
C THR A 154 -1.67 10.64 -20.50
N ALA A 155 -0.59 9.90 -20.38
CA ALA A 155 0.68 10.29 -20.98
C ALA A 155 0.57 10.35 -22.50
N ASN A 156 -0.14 9.39 -23.09
CA ASN A 156 -0.31 9.36 -24.55
C ASN A 156 -1.18 10.52 -25.05
N ARG A 157 -2.09 11.01 -24.23
CA ARG A 157 -2.93 12.14 -24.61
C ARG A 157 -2.22 13.47 -24.43
N ARG A 158 -1.30 13.51 -23.48
CA ARG A 158 -0.64 14.77 -23.14
C ARG A 158 0.02 15.48 -24.31
N PRO A 159 0.73 14.79 -25.19
CA PRO A 159 1.36 15.48 -26.31
C PRO A 159 0.35 16.20 -27.20
N LEU A 160 -0.81 15.59 -27.43
CA LEU A 160 -1.82 16.24 -28.24
C LEU A 160 -2.33 17.50 -27.57
N ALA A 161 -2.56 17.43 -26.28
CA ALA A 161 -3.02 18.58 -25.55
C ALA A 161 -1.96 19.67 -25.56
N GLY A 162 -0.72 19.28 -25.44
CA GLY A 162 0.38 20.22 -25.44
C GLY A 162 0.54 20.88 -26.79
N ASP A 163 0.36 20.11 -27.83
CA ASP A 163 0.51 20.64 -29.19
C ASP A 163 -0.59 21.61 -29.52
N GLY A 164 -1.72 21.42 -28.91
CA GLY A 164 -2.82 22.31 -29.16
C GLY A 164 -2.60 23.69 -28.59
N SER A 165 -1.64 23.82 -27.79
CA SER A 165 -1.38 25.14 -27.17
C SER A 165 -0.42 26.01 -28.03
#